data_1044b4256c70c07ecb4cdc56aa484dd4
#
_entry.id   1044b4256c70c07ecb4cdc56aa484dd4
#
_cell.length_a   1.000
_cell.length_b   1.000
_cell.length_c   1.000
_cell.angle_alpha   90.00
_cell.angle_beta   90.00
_cell.angle_gamma   90.00
#
_symmetry.space_group_name_H-M   'P 1'
#
loop_
_entity.id
_entity.type
_entity.pdbx_description
1 polymer ?
#
loop_
_entity_poly.entity_id
_entity_poly.type
_entity_poly.pdbx_seq_one_letter_code
_entity_poly.pdbx_strand_id
1 'polypeptide(L)'
;MIRALLLATALTFPAATAMAQDDEPGRLSLSATGEVQAVPDMATVRSGVVTEARTASEALNANSRRMNGVFAALARAGIAREDIQTSNLQINPVWSNYSAGEERRITGYRATNTVTARVDELDELGQTIDALVSSGANNIEGVTFGLEDDAAARREARLRAVAELRETAELYAGALNVELGRLLEFSESGGYSPQPTAMFARAESFDAATPVAAGQLTISVTITGVYAIED
;
A
#
# COMPACT_ATOMS: atom_id res chain seq x y z
N MET A 1 4.42 -5.62 -101.69
CA MET A 1 3.24 -5.18 -100.95
C MET A 1 3.36 -5.77 -99.57
N ILE A 2 3.83 -5.02 -98.59
CA ILE A 2 4.02 -5.43 -97.23
C ILE A 2 3.19 -4.46 -96.35
N ARG A 3 2.16 -4.95 -95.72
CA ARG A 3 1.32 -4.22 -94.75
C ARG A 3 1.98 -4.23 -93.40
N ALA A 4 2.36 -3.06 -92.93
CA ALA A 4 2.83 -2.88 -91.54
C ALA A 4 1.61 -2.80 -90.59
N LEU A 5 1.62 -3.66 -89.58
CA LEU A 5 0.62 -3.69 -88.50
C LEU A 5 1.19 -2.90 -87.33
N LEU A 6 0.61 -1.74 -87.01
CA LEU A 6 0.92 -0.94 -85.84
C LEU A 6 0.17 -1.47 -84.63
N LEU A 7 0.90 -2.00 -83.67
CA LEU A 7 0.36 -2.43 -82.37
C LEU A 7 0.42 -1.22 -81.40
N ALA A 8 -0.73 -0.70 -81.03
CA ALA A 8 -0.84 0.33 -79.99
C ALA A 8 -0.92 -0.34 -78.61
N THR A 9 0.15 -0.23 -77.82
CA THR A 9 0.16 -0.63 -76.43
C THR A 9 -0.41 0.49 -75.56
N ALA A 10 -1.60 0.26 -74.97
CA ALA A 10 -2.24 1.12 -73.98
C ALA A 10 -1.54 0.92 -72.65
N LEU A 11 -0.87 1.96 -72.14
CA LEU A 11 -0.27 1.99 -70.81
C LEU A 11 -1.36 2.35 -69.82
N THR A 12 -1.86 1.39 -69.08
CA THR A 12 -2.78 1.62 -67.92
C THR A 12 -1.95 2.02 -66.73
N PHE A 13 -2.03 3.29 -66.33
CA PHE A 13 -1.54 3.78 -65.03
C PHE A 13 -2.46 3.27 -63.92
N PRO A 14 -1.95 2.58 -62.88
CA PRO A 14 -2.72 2.31 -61.69
C PRO A 14 -2.98 3.63 -60.93
N ALA A 15 -4.25 3.97 -60.72
CA ALA A 15 -4.64 5.05 -59.85
C ALA A 15 -4.16 4.70 -58.40
N ALA A 16 -3.17 5.45 -57.91
CA ALA A 16 -2.80 5.39 -56.51
C ALA A 16 -3.99 5.89 -55.69
N THR A 17 -4.68 4.99 -54.99
CA THR A 17 -5.58 5.36 -53.93
C THR A 17 -4.75 6.06 -52.85
N ALA A 18 -4.91 7.37 -52.75
CA ALA A 18 -4.43 8.11 -51.60
C ALA A 18 -5.15 7.51 -50.36
N MET A 19 -4.41 6.78 -49.53
CA MET A 19 -4.88 6.44 -48.20
C MET A 19 -5.01 7.79 -47.48
N ALA A 20 -6.25 8.14 -47.10
CA ALA A 20 -6.51 9.20 -46.15
C ALA A 20 -5.74 8.80 -44.88
N GLN A 21 -4.70 9.51 -44.53
CA GLN A 21 -4.16 9.47 -43.17
C GLN A 21 -5.28 10.03 -42.29
N ASP A 22 -5.91 9.18 -41.49
CA ASP A 22 -6.69 9.64 -40.35
C ASP A 22 -5.69 10.44 -39.50
N ASP A 23 -5.80 11.75 -39.50
CA ASP A 23 -5.10 12.62 -38.57
C ASP A 23 -5.59 12.28 -37.15
N GLU A 24 -4.88 11.37 -36.48
CA GLU A 24 -5.12 11.16 -35.06
C GLU A 24 -4.91 12.50 -34.32
N PRO A 25 -5.88 12.97 -33.55
CA PRO A 25 -5.74 14.22 -32.83
C PRO A 25 -4.52 14.16 -31.91
N GLY A 26 -3.85 15.28 -31.78
CA GLY A 26 -2.76 15.41 -30.81
C GLY A 26 -3.25 14.94 -29.43
N ARG A 27 -2.35 14.40 -28.60
CA ARG A 27 -2.69 13.83 -27.33
C ARG A 27 -1.93 14.53 -26.19
N LEU A 28 -2.64 14.96 -25.16
CA LEU A 28 -2.09 15.49 -23.92
C LEU A 28 -2.32 14.47 -22.81
N SER A 29 -1.24 13.82 -22.34
CA SER A 29 -1.29 12.83 -21.26
C SER A 29 -0.75 13.47 -19.98
N LEU A 30 -1.57 13.45 -18.92
CA LEU A 30 -1.29 14.08 -17.64
C LEU A 30 -1.62 13.13 -16.50
N SER A 31 -0.92 13.30 -15.37
CA SER A 31 -1.26 12.65 -14.11
C SER A 31 -1.41 13.72 -13.03
N ALA A 32 -2.37 13.52 -12.15
CA ALA A 32 -2.60 14.37 -10.99
C ALA A 32 -2.84 13.53 -9.75
N THR A 33 -2.46 14.06 -8.59
CA THR A 33 -2.65 13.41 -7.30
C THR A 33 -3.43 14.33 -6.38
N GLY A 34 -4.55 13.82 -5.87
CA GLY A 34 -5.29 14.49 -4.82
C GLY A 34 -4.95 13.89 -3.46
N GLU A 35 -4.75 14.74 -2.47
CA GLU A 35 -4.37 14.36 -1.11
C GLU A 35 -5.34 14.92 -0.08
N VAL A 36 -5.62 14.12 0.96
CA VAL A 36 -6.41 14.51 2.12
C VAL A 36 -5.70 14.05 3.37
N GLN A 37 -5.61 14.94 4.35
CA GLN A 37 -5.12 14.58 5.68
C GLN A 37 -6.29 14.18 6.57
N ALA A 38 -6.11 13.09 7.33
CA ALA A 38 -7.09 12.60 8.28
C ALA A 38 -6.41 12.23 9.61
N VAL A 39 -7.14 12.41 10.70
CA VAL A 39 -6.72 11.93 12.00
C VAL A 39 -7.07 10.44 12.07
N PRO A 40 -6.12 9.56 12.44
CA PRO A 40 -6.41 8.14 12.65
C PRO A 40 -7.47 7.94 13.74
N ASP A 41 -8.33 6.93 13.56
CA ASP A 41 -9.35 6.51 14.54
C ASP A 41 -9.15 5.06 14.99
N MET A 42 -8.19 4.34 14.40
CA MET A 42 -7.82 3.00 14.82
C MET A 42 -6.29 2.78 14.71
N ALA A 43 -5.82 1.77 15.42
CA ALA A 43 -4.47 1.24 15.26
C ALA A 43 -4.47 -0.28 15.12
N THR A 44 -3.51 -0.80 14.40
CA THR A 44 -3.22 -2.22 14.31
C THR A 44 -1.90 -2.49 15.02
N VAL A 45 -1.94 -3.31 16.09
CA VAL A 45 -0.76 -3.74 16.83
C VAL A 45 -0.38 -5.14 16.38
N ARG A 46 0.88 -5.32 15.98
CA ARG A 46 1.44 -6.65 15.71
C ARG A 46 2.38 -7.03 16.84
N SER A 47 1.96 -8.04 17.60
CA SER A 47 2.67 -8.51 18.77
C SER A 47 2.73 -10.03 18.80
N GLY A 48 3.72 -10.59 19.45
CA GLY A 48 3.88 -12.04 19.47
C GLY A 48 4.79 -12.53 20.58
N VAL A 49 4.97 -13.84 20.50
CA VAL A 49 5.83 -14.60 21.42
C VAL A 49 6.82 -15.41 20.63
N VAL A 50 8.08 -15.28 20.99
CA VAL A 50 9.16 -16.13 20.53
C VAL A 50 9.62 -16.99 21.72
N THR A 51 9.76 -18.29 21.50
CA THR A 51 10.29 -19.24 22.51
C THR A 51 11.30 -20.18 21.86
N GLU A 52 12.28 -20.60 22.63
CA GLU A 52 13.26 -21.61 22.21
C GLU A 52 13.29 -22.78 23.19
N ALA A 53 13.48 -23.99 22.69
CA ALA A 53 13.65 -25.20 23.45
C ALA A 53 14.47 -26.24 22.69
N ARG A 54 14.82 -27.33 23.36
CA ARG A 54 15.64 -28.40 22.74
C ARG A 54 14.86 -29.19 21.68
N THR A 55 13.54 -29.28 21.82
CA THR A 55 12.66 -29.94 20.87
C THR A 55 11.59 -28.97 20.33
N ALA A 56 11.10 -29.23 19.12
CA ALA A 56 10.04 -28.46 18.50
C ALA A 56 8.74 -28.45 19.37
N SER A 57 8.41 -29.58 19.95
CA SER A 57 7.23 -29.74 20.82
C SER A 57 7.33 -28.88 22.08
N GLU A 58 8.50 -28.88 22.76
CA GLU A 58 8.73 -28.04 23.93
C GLU A 58 8.65 -26.55 23.59
N ALA A 59 9.27 -26.14 22.48
CA ALA A 59 9.24 -24.76 21.99
C ALA A 59 7.79 -24.31 21.74
N LEU A 60 6.99 -25.12 21.02
CA LEU A 60 5.60 -24.83 20.72
C LEU A 60 4.74 -24.79 21.99
N ASN A 61 4.91 -25.75 22.90
CA ASN A 61 4.15 -25.78 24.15
C ASN A 61 4.45 -24.57 25.03
N ALA A 62 5.70 -24.15 25.10
CA ALA A 62 6.09 -22.91 25.82
C ALA A 62 5.50 -21.66 25.18
N ASN A 63 5.49 -21.60 23.84
CA ASN A 63 4.90 -20.53 23.06
C ASN A 63 3.39 -20.43 23.34
N SER A 64 2.67 -21.55 23.22
CA SER A 64 1.22 -21.61 23.40
C SER A 64 0.79 -21.11 24.81
N ARG A 65 1.54 -21.50 25.86
CA ARG A 65 1.26 -21.02 27.23
C ARG A 65 1.37 -19.50 27.35
N ARG A 66 2.42 -18.91 26.75
CA ARG A 66 2.61 -17.45 26.77
C ARG A 66 1.57 -16.74 25.90
N MET A 67 1.26 -17.27 24.71
CA MET A 67 0.23 -16.72 23.84
C MET A 67 -1.15 -16.68 24.49
N ASN A 68 -1.49 -17.66 25.30
CA ASN A 68 -2.75 -17.61 26.09
C ASN A 68 -2.78 -16.40 27.04
N GLY A 69 -1.63 -16.00 27.60
CA GLY A 69 -1.49 -14.78 28.38
C GLY A 69 -1.73 -13.53 27.55
N VAL A 70 -1.16 -13.50 26.34
CA VAL A 70 -1.35 -12.39 25.37
C VAL A 70 -2.84 -12.25 24.99
N PHE A 71 -3.52 -13.36 24.62
CA PHE A 71 -4.94 -13.31 24.32
C PHE A 71 -5.80 -12.85 25.51
N ALA A 72 -5.45 -13.30 26.72
CA ALA A 72 -6.13 -12.85 27.92
C ALA A 72 -5.90 -11.35 28.22
N ALA A 73 -4.73 -10.80 27.86
CA ALA A 73 -4.45 -9.38 27.99
C ALA A 73 -5.27 -8.56 26.98
N LEU A 74 -5.33 -8.97 25.72
CA LEU A 74 -6.16 -8.34 24.69
C LEU A 74 -7.64 -8.30 25.09
N ALA A 75 -8.16 -9.43 25.59
CA ALA A 75 -9.54 -9.49 26.06
C ALA A 75 -9.81 -8.56 27.26
N ARG A 76 -8.83 -8.40 28.18
CA ARG A 76 -8.96 -7.47 29.32
C ARG A 76 -8.85 -6.00 28.88
N ALA A 77 -8.14 -5.73 27.81
CA ALA A 77 -8.09 -4.41 27.17
C ALA A 77 -9.33 -4.11 26.32
N GLY A 78 -10.38 -4.96 26.37
CA GLY A 78 -11.63 -4.74 25.66
C GLY A 78 -11.60 -5.09 24.16
N ILE A 79 -10.49 -5.63 23.66
CA ILE A 79 -10.37 -5.96 22.24
C ILE A 79 -11.22 -7.22 21.95
N ALA A 80 -12.14 -7.07 21.00
CA ALA A 80 -13.05 -8.13 20.61
C ALA A 80 -12.28 -9.27 19.91
N ARG A 81 -12.81 -10.49 20.02
CA ARG A 81 -12.14 -11.67 19.45
C ARG A 81 -12.05 -11.62 17.93
N GLU A 82 -12.98 -10.98 17.29
CA GLU A 82 -13.04 -10.74 15.84
C GLU A 82 -11.95 -9.77 15.36
N ASP A 83 -11.47 -8.88 16.24
CA ASP A 83 -10.39 -7.92 15.97
C ASP A 83 -8.99 -8.51 16.22
N ILE A 84 -8.92 -9.80 16.59
CA ILE A 84 -7.66 -10.50 16.86
C ILE A 84 -7.46 -11.61 15.83
N GLN A 85 -6.37 -11.52 15.07
CA GLN A 85 -6.00 -12.53 14.10
C GLN A 85 -4.57 -13.04 14.34
N THR A 86 -4.39 -14.37 14.33
CA THR A 86 -3.04 -14.94 14.25
C THR A 86 -2.51 -14.73 12.84
N SER A 87 -1.43 -13.98 12.72
CA SER A 87 -0.83 -13.62 11.44
C SER A 87 0.38 -14.45 11.05
N ASN A 88 1.03 -15.08 12.04
CA ASN A 88 2.20 -15.93 11.80
C ASN A 88 2.34 -16.98 12.91
N LEU A 89 2.53 -18.25 12.51
CA LEU A 89 2.92 -19.33 13.41
C LEU A 89 3.99 -20.17 12.74
N GLN A 90 5.20 -20.13 13.29
CA GLN A 90 6.36 -20.82 12.69
C GLN A 90 7.15 -21.57 13.76
N ILE A 91 7.74 -22.69 13.35
CA ILE A 91 8.74 -23.42 14.13
C ILE A 91 9.95 -23.66 13.24
N ASN A 92 11.09 -23.15 13.68
CA ASN A 92 12.32 -23.23 12.91
C ASN A 92 13.43 -23.90 13.75
N PRO A 93 14.30 -24.74 13.17
CA PRO A 93 15.47 -25.25 13.84
C PRO A 93 16.48 -24.12 14.08
N VAL A 94 17.10 -24.14 15.24
CA VAL A 94 18.25 -23.28 15.60
C VAL A 94 19.51 -24.11 15.34
N TRP A 95 20.42 -23.56 14.58
CA TRP A 95 21.66 -24.23 14.19
C TRP A 95 22.83 -23.71 15.02
N SER A 96 23.84 -24.57 15.21
CA SER A 96 25.11 -24.16 15.81
C SER A 96 25.79 -23.08 14.95
N ASN A 97 26.55 -22.20 15.60
CA ASN A 97 27.38 -21.24 14.88
C ASN A 97 28.37 -22.00 14.00
N TYR A 98 28.60 -21.47 12.79
CA TYR A 98 29.56 -22.05 11.86
C TYR A 98 30.98 -21.73 12.34
N SER A 99 31.77 -22.78 12.65
CA SER A 99 33.21 -22.69 12.81
C SER A 99 33.88 -23.50 11.71
N ALA A 100 34.95 -22.99 11.13
CA ALA A 100 35.65 -23.67 10.05
C ALA A 100 36.12 -25.06 10.48
N GLY A 101 35.58 -26.13 9.84
CA GLY A 101 35.90 -27.52 10.12
C GLY A 101 34.89 -28.25 11.01
N GLU A 102 33.83 -27.61 11.47
CA GLU A 102 32.75 -28.27 12.22
C GLU A 102 31.47 -28.40 11.37
N GLU A 103 30.79 -29.54 11.53
CA GLU A 103 29.49 -29.75 10.89
C GLU A 103 28.39 -28.94 11.60
N ARG A 104 27.54 -28.26 10.84
CA ARG A 104 26.34 -27.58 11.38
C ARG A 104 25.38 -28.63 11.94
N ARG A 105 24.99 -28.42 13.21
CA ARG A 105 24.00 -29.30 13.88
C ARG A 105 22.87 -28.47 14.47
N ILE A 106 21.71 -29.07 14.59
CA ILE A 106 20.56 -28.44 15.25
C ILE A 106 20.86 -28.42 16.75
N THR A 107 20.80 -27.24 17.35
CA THR A 107 21.00 -27.02 18.79
C THR A 107 19.70 -26.85 19.55
N GLY A 108 18.59 -26.54 18.84
CA GLY A 108 17.27 -26.34 19.41
C GLY A 108 16.26 -25.99 18.34
N TYR A 109 15.11 -25.53 18.80
CA TYR A 109 14.00 -25.08 17.94
C TYR A 109 13.46 -23.77 18.50
N ARG A 110 13.09 -22.86 17.58
CA ARG A 110 12.46 -21.59 17.87
C ARG A 110 11.03 -21.62 17.36
N ALA A 111 10.07 -21.38 18.25
CA ALA A 111 8.65 -21.18 17.89
C ALA A 111 8.34 -19.69 17.96
N THR A 112 7.75 -19.15 16.89
CA THR A 112 7.27 -17.78 16.78
C THR A 112 5.79 -17.80 16.51
N ASN A 113 5.01 -17.04 17.27
CA ASN A 113 3.58 -16.87 17.07
C ASN A 113 3.26 -15.38 17.20
N THR A 114 2.72 -14.79 16.14
CA THR A 114 2.38 -13.37 16.06
C THR A 114 0.88 -13.22 15.86
N VAL A 115 0.29 -12.30 16.58
CA VAL A 115 -1.09 -11.86 16.42
C VAL A 115 -1.11 -10.42 15.95
N THR A 116 -2.11 -10.11 15.16
CA THR A 116 -2.50 -8.76 14.76
C THR A 116 -3.77 -8.45 15.50
N ALA A 117 -3.79 -7.36 16.25
CA ALA A 117 -4.95 -6.88 16.99
C ALA A 117 -5.30 -5.47 16.54
N ARG A 118 -6.57 -5.24 16.24
CA ARG A 118 -7.11 -3.90 16.00
C ARG A 118 -7.47 -3.27 17.33
N VAL A 119 -7.14 -1.99 17.48
CA VAL A 119 -7.39 -1.18 18.67
C VAL A 119 -8.05 0.12 18.22
N ASP A 120 -9.30 0.33 18.62
CA ASP A 120 -10.07 1.52 18.25
C ASP A 120 -9.88 2.64 19.29
N GLU A 121 -9.59 2.30 20.57
CA GLU A 121 -9.32 3.27 21.62
C GLU A 121 -7.84 3.67 21.62
N LEU A 122 -7.47 4.64 20.79
CA LEU A 122 -6.07 5.05 20.61
C LEU A 122 -5.42 5.60 21.88
N ASP A 123 -6.19 6.20 22.76
CA ASP A 123 -5.71 6.73 24.05
C ASP A 123 -5.26 5.61 25.00
N GLU A 124 -5.79 4.39 24.85
CA GLU A 124 -5.42 3.22 25.64
C GLU A 124 -4.33 2.36 24.99
N LEU A 125 -3.86 2.74 23.80
CA LEU A 125 -2.94 1.93 23.00
C LEU A 125 -1.62 1.66 23.75
N GLY A 126 -1.06 2.67 24.43
CA GLY A 126 0.18 2.52 25.21
C GLY A 126 0.00 1.51 26.36
N GLN A 127 -1.10 1.61 27.09
CA GLN A 127 -1.43 0.68 28.17
C GLN A 127 -1.67 -0.74 27.64
N THR A 128 -2.29 -0.86 26.48
CA THR A 128 -2.50 -2.15 25.81
C THR A 128 -1.17 -2.81 25.45
N ILE A 129 -0.22 -2.06 24.91
CA ILE A 129 1.14 -2.56 24.60
C ILE A 129 1.85 -3.02 25.88
N ASP A 130 1.79 -2.25 26.96
CA ASP A 130 2.40 -2.60 28.24
C ASP A 130 1.78 -3.87 28.84
N ALA A 131 0.45 -4.02 28.72
CA ALA A 131 -0.27 -5.20 29.15
C ALA A 131 0.12 -6.46 28.35
N LEU A 132 0.35 -6.33 27.04
CA LEU A 132 0.83 -7.42 26.20
C LEU A 132 2.21 -7.90 26.61
N VAL A 133 3.16 -6.97 26.81
CA VAL A 133 4.52 -7.28 27.28
C VAL A 133 4.50 -7.96 28.64
N SER A 134 3.75 -7.40 29.59
CA SER A 134 3.61 -7.96 30.95
C SER A 134 2.97 -9.34 30.96
N SER A 135 2.16 -9.66 29.94
CA SER A 135 1.45 -10.96 29.82
C SER A 135 2.22 -12.02 29.04
N GLY A 136 3.44 -11.69 28.59
CA GLY A 136 4.35 -12.66 27.99
C GLY A 136 4.70 -12.42 26.52
N ALA A 137 4.18 -11.35 25.90
CA ALA A 137 4.67 -10.91 24.60
C ALA A 137 6.13 -10.47 24.73
N ASN A 138 6.99 -10.94 23.85
CA ASN A 138 8.40 -10.57 23.81
C ASN A 138 8.87 -10.19 22.39
N ASN A 139 7.92 -10.07 21.48
CA ASN A 139 8.13 -9.61 20.14
C ASN A 139 7.04 -8.60 19.76
N ILE A 140 7.38 -7.32 19.63
CA ILE A 140 6.50 -6.27 19.11
C ILE A 140 7.03 -5.91 17.72
N GLU A 141 6.27 -6.23 16.68
CA GLU A 141 6.69 -5.98 15.29
C GLU A 141 6.38 -4.56 14.85
N GLY A 142 5.40 -3.91 15.49
CA GLY A 142 5.06 -2.53 15.22
C GLY A 142 3.59 -2.18 15.47
N VAL A 143 3.31 -0.90 15.31
CA VAL A 143 1.99 -0.29 15.35
C VAL A 143 1.77 0.43 14.02
N THR A 144 0.61 0.24 13.43
CA THR A 144 0.17 0.93 12.21
C THR A 144 -1.14 1.63 12.49
N PHE A 145 -1.19 2.93 12.29
CA PHE A 145 -2.42 3.71 12.41
C PHE A 145 -3.24 3.67 11.13
N GLY A 146 -4.55 3.75 11.26
CA GLY A 146 -5.49 3.66 10.15
C GLY A 146 -6.77 4.43 10.39
N LEU A 147 -7.67 4.33 9.43
CA LEU A 147 -9.07 4.73 9.54
C LEU A 147 -9.93 3.47 9.45
N GLU A 148 -10.94 3.39 10.29
CA GLU A 148 -11.95 2.33 10.20
C GLU A 148 -12.76 2.47 8.91
N ASP A 149 -13.15 3.70 8.57
CA ASP A 149 -13.78 4.03 7.30
C ASP A 149 -13.03 5.17 6.59
N ASP A 150 -12.34 4.84 5.52
CA ASP A 150 -11.62 5.79 4.69
C ASP A 150 -12.40 6.27 3.45
N ALA A 151 -13.63 5.80 3.24
CA ALA A 151 -14.40 6.06 2.02
C ALA A 151 -14.63 7.55 1.77
N ALA A 152 -14.93 8.33 2.83
CA ALA A 152 -15.14 9.76 2.71
C ALA A 152 -13.83 10.49 2.31
N ALA A 153 -12.72 10.16 2.95
CA ALA A 153 -11.41 10.75 2.66
C ALA A 153 -10.92 10.40 1.24
N ARG A 154 -11.10 9.15 0.83
CA ARG A 154 -10.79 8.72 -0.55
C ARG A 154 -11.64 9.45 -1.59
N ARG A 155 -12.93 9.61 -1.31
CA ARG A 155 -13.83 10.35 -2.21
C ARG A 155 -13.35 11.79 -2.40
N GLU A 156 -12.97 12.45 -1.32
CA GLU A 156 -12.46 13.82 -1.38
C GLU A 156 -11.11 13.88 -2.12
N ALA A 157 -10.20 12.94 -1.87
CA ALA A 157 -8.93 12.84 -2.59
C ALA A 157 -9.15 12.66 -4.11
N ARG A 158 -10.12 11.81 -4.52
CA ARG A 158 -10.50 11.67 -5.94
C ARG A 158 -10.98 12.98 -6.55
N LEU A 159 -11.84 13.71 -5.83
CA LEU A 159 -12.35 15.00 -6.33
C LEU A 159 -11.23 16.03 -6.49
N ARG A 160 -10.28 16.06 -5.56
CA ARG A 160 -9.09 16.93 -5.65
C ARG A 160 -8.21 16.52 -6.84
N ALA A 161 -7.95 15.24 -7.03
CA ALA A 161 -7.18 14.74 -8.16
C ALA A 161 -7.80 15.12 -9.50
N VAL A 162 -9.14 14.99 -9.63
CA VAL A 162 -9.86 15.37 -10.86
C VAL A 162 -9.80 16.88 -11.10
N ALA A 163 -9.93 17.70 -10.06
CA ALA A 163 -9.82 19.14 -10.18
C ALA A 163 -8.42 19.55 -10.65
N GLU A 164 -7.38 19.01 -10.03
CA GLU A 164 -5.98 19.25 -10.37
C GLU A 164 -5.64 18.81 -11.79
N LEU A 165 -6.14 17.62 -12.20
CA LEU A 165 -5.93 17.11 -13.56
C LEU A 165 -6.49 18.06 -14.60
N ARG A 166 -7.71 18.56 -14.35
CA ARG A 166 -8.39 19.47 -15.26
C ARG A 166 -7.70 20.84 -15.33
N GLU A 167 -7.34 21.41 -14.17
CA GLU A 167 -6.64 22.69 -14.10
C GLU A 167 -5.30 22.62 -14.83
N THR A 168 -4.55 21.53 -14.62
CA THR A 168 -3.28 21.30 -15.30
C THR A 168 -3.47 21.13 -16.81
N ALA A 169 -4.52 20.44 -17.27
CA ALA A 169 -4.81 20.28 -18.69
C ALA A 169 -5.16 21.61 -19.36
N GLU A 170 -5.99 22.44 -18.73
CA GLU A 170 -6.36 23.78 -19.20
C GLU A 170 -5.13 24.71 -19.25
N LEU A 171 -4.25 24.64 -18.24
CA LEU A 171 -3.00 25.40 -18.19
C LEU A 171 -2.08 25.05 -19.36
N TYR A 172 -1.84 23.76 -19.61
CA TYR A 172 -0.93 23.34 -20.71
C TYR A 172 -1.54 23.64 -22.07
N ALA A 173 -2.82 23.44 -22.27
CA ALA A 173 -3.46 23.76 -23.54
C ALA A 173 -3.32 25.25 -23.85
N GLY A 174 -3.58 26.14 -22.87
CA GLY A 174 -3.40 27.56 -23.03
C GLY A 174 -1.93 28.00 -23.28
N ALA A 175 -0.97 27.36 -22.58
CA ALA A 175 0.46 27.68 -22.75
C ALA A 175 1.02 27.21 -24.10
N LEU A 176 0.45 26.13 -24.65
CA LEU A 176 0.84 25.57 -25.95
C LEU A 176 0.07 26.21 -27.12
N ASN A 177 -0.93 27.07 -26.83
CA ASN A 177 -1.87 27.64 -27.80
C ASN A 177 -2.60 26.58 -28.63
N VAL A 178 -3.07 25.52 -27.97
CA VAL A 178 -3.91 24.46 -28.55
C VAL A 178 -5.26 24.41 -27.84
N GLU A 179 -6.29 23.92 -28.51
CA GLU A 179 -7.59 23.72 -27.86
C GLU A 179 -7.62 22.38 -27.10
N LEU A 180 -8.10 22.43 -25.84
CA LEU A 180 -8.29 21.22 -25.03
C LEU A 180 -9.58 20.52 -25.46
N GLY A 181 -9.45 19.38 -26.10
CA GLY A 181 -10.53 18.56 -26.55
C GLY A 181 -11.09 17.63 -25.46
N ARG A 182 -11.81 16.60 -25.89
CA ARG A 182 -12.43 15.62 -24.99
C ARG A 182 -11.41 14.72 -24.31
N LEU A 183 -11.78 14.23 -23.13
CA LEU A 183 -11.03 13.16 -22.46
C LEU A 183 -11.16 11.86 -23.27
N LEU A 184 -10.03 11.28 -23.68
CA LEU A 184 -9.95 10.06 -24.47
C LEU A 184 -9.78 8.82 -23.59
N GLU A 185 -8.93 8.92 -22.59
CA GLU A 185 -8.59 7.84 -21.67
C GLU A 185 -8.56 8.36 -20.24
N PHE A 186 -9.03 7.55 -19.32
CA PHE A 186 -8.99 7.85 -17.88
C PHE A 186 -8.68 6.58 -17.11
N SER A 187 -7.75 6.69 -16.17
CA SER A 187 -7.44 5.61 -15.24
C SER A 187 -7.13 6.15 -13.85
N GLU A 188 -7.58 5.44 -12.85
CA GLU A 188 -7.16 5.62 -11.46
C GLU A 188 -6.09 4.57 -11.18
N SER A 189 -4.90 5.02 -10.80
CA SER A 189 -3.80 4.16 -10.38
C SER A 189 -3.48 4.44 -8.92
N GLY A 190 -3.28 3.39 -8.16
CA GLY A 190 -2.86 3.51 -6.78
C GLY A 190 -3.63 2.56 -5.86
N GLY A 191 -2.88 1.73 -5.15
CA GLY A 191 -3.36 1.05 -3.96
C GLY A 191 -3.33 2.04 -2.80
N TYR A 192 -4.38 2.03 -1.99
CA TYR A 192 -4.43 2.76 -0.74
C TYR A 192 -3.29 2.27 0.18
N SER A 193 -2.41 3.17 0.53
CA SER A 193 -1.44 2.97 1.61
C SER A 193 -1.39 4.28 2.41
N PRO A 194 -2.03 4.33 3.60
CA PRO A 194 -1.92 5.50 4.45
C PRO A 194 -0.45 5.72 4.80
N GLN A 195 0.07 6.87 4.43
CA GLN A 195 1.44 7.25 4.79
C GLN A 195 1.37 8.10 6.06
N PRO A 196 2.04 7.70 7.15
CA PRO A 196 2.18 8.57 8.31
C PRO A 196 2.94 9.84 7.90
N THR A 197 2.34 10.98 8.13
CA THR A 197 3.04 12.26 7.97
C THR A 197 3.81 12.54 9.26
N ALA A 198 5.14 12.66 9.17
CA ALA A 198 5.96 12.99 10.33
C ALA A 198 5.62 14.41 10.81
N MET A 199 4.84 14.51 11.88
CA MET A 199 4.73 15.75 12.63
C MET A 199 5.78 15.72 13.75
N PHE A 200 6.56 16.80 13.87
CA PHE A 200 7.41 17.01 15.02
C PHE A 200 6.53 17.25 16.26
N ALA A 201 6.14 16.18 16.93
CA ALA A 201 5.45 16.28 18.21
C ALA A 201 6.42 16.87 19.23
N ARG A 202 6.00 17.96 19.87
CA ARG A 202 6.68 18.50 21.05
C ARG A 202 6.52 17.45 22.15
N ALA A 203 7.65 16.93 22.63
CA ALA A 203 7.64 15.94 23.70
C ALA A 203 7.03 16.59 24.95
N GLU A 204 5.78 16.29 25.26
CA GLU A 204 5.22 16.46 26.57
C GLU A 204 5.57 15.23 27.39
N SER A 205 5.90 15.43 28.67
CA SER A 205 6.28 14.37 29.60
C SER A 205 5.12 13.40 29.80
N PHE A 206 5.26 12.19 29.27
CA PHE A 206 4.27 11.12 29.41
C PHE A 206 4.51 10.38 30.73
N ASP A 207 3.50 10.35 31.58
CA ASP A 207 3.46 9.55 32.81
C ASP A 207 3.18 8.07 32.45
N ALA A 208 4.11 7.19 32.79
CA ALA A 208 3.98 5.75 33.06
C ALA A 208 3.60 4.76 31.93
N ALA A 209 2.99 5.13 30.82
CA ALA A 209 2.68 4.18 29.71
C ALA A 209 3.66 4.36 28.53
N THR A 210 3.80 3.30 27.71
CA THR A 210 4.59 3.40 26.47
C THR A 210 4.06 4.55 25.61
N PRO A 211 4.87 5.61 25.31
CA PRO A 211 4.39 6.77 24.57
C PRO A 211 4.16 6.40 23.10
N VAL A 212 2.95 6.66 22.62
CA VAL A 212 2.55 6.40 21.23
C VAL A 212 1.89 7.66 20.67
N ALA A 213 2.32 8.10 19.49
CA ALA A 213 1.76 9.26 18.81
C ALA A 213 1.18 8.84 17.46
N ALA A 214 -0.11 9.07 17.28
CA ALA A 214 -0.83 8.66 16.06
C ALA A 214 -0.51 9.54 14.84
N GLY A 215 -0.18 10.82 15.04
CA GLY A 215 0.08 11.76 13.95
C GLY A 215 -1.13 12.00 13.06
N GLN A 216 -0.87 12.25 11.77
CA GLN A 216 -1.89 12.36 10.73
C GLN A 216 -1.59 11.37 9.61
N LEU A 217 -2.62 10.88 8.96
CA LEU A 217 -2.53 10.05 7.76
C LEU A 217 -2.75 10.91 6.53
N THR A 218 -1.96 10.69 5.49
CA THR A 218 -2.21 11.23 4.17
C THR A 218 -2.85 10.16 3.30
N ILE A 219 -4.07 10.43 2.84
CA ILE A 219 -4.79 9.60 1.88
C ILE A 219 -4.60 10.23 0.51
N SER A 220 -3.97 9.53 -0.41
CA SER A 220 -3.69 10.00 -1.76
C SER A 220 -4.36 9.14 -2.81
N VAL A 221 -4.82 9.78 -3.88
CA VAL A 221 -5.35 9.12 -5.08
C VAL A 221 -4.68 9.75 -6.29
N THR A 222 -4.07 8.91 -7.13
CA THR A 222 -3.45 9.35 -8.38
C THR A 222 -4.31 8.91 -9.56
N ILE A 223 -4.58 9.84 -10.46
CA ILE A 223 -5.30 9.59 -11.70
C ILE A 223 -4.48 10.00 -12.90
N THR A 224 -4.71 9.34 -14.00
CA THR A 224 -4.11 9.70 -15.30
C THR A 224 -5.23 9.94 -16.30
N GLY A 225 -5.13 11.02 -17.04
CA GLY A 225 -6.04 11.38 -18.12
C GLY A 225 -5.30 11.68 -19.40
N VAL A 226 -5.87 11.25 -20.52
CA VAL A 226 -5.40 11.60 -21.85
C VAL A 226 -6.48 12.41 -22.55
N TYR A 227 -6.16 13.62 -22.93
CA TYR A 227 -7.06 14.53 -23.65
C TYR A 227 -6.67 14.60 -25.11
N ALA A 228 -7.65 14.78 -25.99
CA ALA A 228 -7.39 15.26 -27.35
C ALA A 228 -6.95 16.72 -27.30
N ILE A 229 -6.04 17.11 -28.18
CA ILE A 229 -5.68 18.50 -28.40
C ILE A 229 -5.80 18.80 -29.90
N GLU A 230 -6.29 20.00 -30.22
CA GLU A 230 -6.48 20.48 -31.59
C GLU A 230 -5.71 21.80 -31.77
N ASP A 231 -5.14 22.00 -33.01
CA ASP A 231 -4.40 23.22 -33.35
C ASP A 231 -5.33 24.43 -33.56
#